data_803d7b6b1aa9247f5bd29c0e2edbae35
#
_entry.id   803d7b6b1aa9247f5bd29c0e2edbae35
#
_cell.length_a   1.000
_cell.length_b   1.000
_cell.length_c   1.000
_cell.angle_alpha   90.00
_cell.angle_beta   90.00
_cell.angle_gamma   90.00
#
_symmetry.space_group_name_H-M   'P 1'
#
loop_
_entity.id
_entity.type
_entity.pdbx_description
1 polymer ?
#
loop_
_entity_poly.entity_id
_entity_poly.type
_entity_poly.pdbx_seq_one_letter_code
_entity_poly.pdbx_strand_id
1 'polypeptide(L)'
;MTTPIVICDDSSFARKQMARALPSNWEVDITFAANGQEALDAVQAGKGQMVFLDLNMPVMDGYQMLEAMKSKGLSTTVIVVSGDIQPESRKRVFSLGAKEFIKKPVDREDVSRILDQYNYALVEAEPRQEYTPSAAVLDGCQEVANIAMGRAVDLIARLLNTFVIMPIPNVNMMEMGELRMMLNQIAGEDQVSAVCQ
;
A
#
# COMPACT_ATOMS: atom_id res chain seq x y z
N MET A 1 15.18 -17.33 11.35
CA MET A 1 14.57 -16.64 12.52
C MET A 1 13.59 -15.63 12.00
N THR A 2 12.31 -15.73 12.37
CA THR A 2 11.27 -14.78 11.95
C THR A 2 11.48 -13.43 12.63
N THR A 3 11.43 -12.34 11.86
CA THR A 3 11.55 -10.98 12.37
C THR A 3 10.18 -10.49 12.87
N PRO A 4 10.00 -10.15 14.15
CA PRO A 4 8.75 -9.60 14.64
C PRO A 4 8.59 -8.16 14.16
N ILE A 5 7.48 -7.87 13.47
CA ILE A 5 7.18 -6.53 12.95
C ILE A 5 5.77 -6.09 13.32
N VAL A 6 5.59 -4.77 13.45
CA VAL A 6 4.28 -4.16 13.66
C VAL A 6 3.90 -3.35 12.43
N ILE A 7 2.68 -3.55 11.94
CA ILE A 7 2.07 -2.70 10.90
C ILE A 7 0.93 -1.93 11.56
N CYS A 8 1.12 -0.61 11.70
CA CYS A 8 0.23 0.28 12.40
C CYS A 8 -0.41 1.30 11.45
N ASP A 9 -1.71 1.21 11.27
CA ASP A 9 -2.54 2.09 10.42
C ASP A 9 -3.99 1.89 10.87
N ASP A 10 -4.82 2.92 10.91
CA ASP A 10 -6.22 2.80 11.31
C ASP A 10 -7.06 2.06 10.26
N SER A 11 -6.67 2.15 8.99
CA SER A 11 -7.31 1.44 7.88
C SER A 11 -6.88 -0.03 7.80
N SER A 12 -7.82 -0.95 7.99
CA SER A 12 -7.57 -2.38 7.82
C SER A 12 -7.12 -2.74 6.39
N PHE A 13 -7.55 -1.95 5.39
CA PHE A 13 -7.13 -2.09 4.01
C PHE A 13 -5.65 -1.70 3.85
N ALA A 14 -5.24 -0.55 4.40
CA ALA A 14 -3.86 -0.08 4.34
C ALA A 14 -2.91 -1.06 5.06
N ARG A 15 -3.30 -1.62 6.21
CA ARG A 15 -2.51 -2.66 6.89
C ARG A 15 -2.28 -3.88 6.01
N LYS A 16 -3.33 -4.37 5.33
CA LYS A 16 -3.21 -5.51 4.40
C LYS A 16 -2.38 -5.16 3.17
N GLN A 17 -2.51 -3.94 2.65
CA GLN A 17 -1.72 -3.48 1.51
C GLN A 17 -0.23 -3.40 1.87
N MET A 18 0.11 -2.84 3.04
CA MET A 18 1.47 -2.82 3.55
C MET A 18 2.05 -4.23 3.71
N ALA A 19 1.29 -5.16 4.30
CA ALA A 19 1.71 -6.55 4.45
C ALA A 19 1.98 -7.24 3.09
N ARG A 20 1.20 -6.92 2.05
CA ARG A 20 1.42 -7.43 0.68
C ARG A 20 2.62 -6.80 -0.02
N ALA A 21 3.01 -5.60 0.37
CA ALA A 21 4.19 -4.92 -0.17
C ALA A 21 5.50 -5.48 0.40
N LEU A 22 5.45 -6.23 1.51
CA LEU A 22 6.62 -6.90 2.05
C LEU A 22 7.17 -7.95 1.08
N PRO A 23 8.48 -8.10 0.97
CA PRO A 23 9.10 -9.17 0.18
C PRO A 23 8.66 -10.55 0.70
N SER A 24 8.29 -11.44 -0.20
CA SER A 24 7.81 -12.78 0.15
C SER A 24 8.88 -13.71 0.73
N ASN A 25 10.13 -13.36 0.51
CA ASN A 25 11.32 -14.05 1.01
C ASN A 25 11.79 -13.50 2.36
N TRP A 26 11.07 -12.57 2.94
CA TRP A 26 11.33 -12.07 4.28
C TRP A 26 10.45 -12.80 5.28
N GLU A 27 11.06 -13.63 6.13
CA GLU A 27 10.34 -14.32 7.20
C GLU A 27 9.99 -13.35 8.32
N VAL A 28 8.72 -12.99 8.42
CA VAL A 28 8.21 -12.04 9.42
C VAL A 28 7.07 -12.62 10.24
N ASP A 29 7.00 -12.18 11.51
CA ASP A 29 5.84 -12.35 12.37
C ASP A 29 5.12 -10.99 12.48
N ILE A 30 3.97 -10.86 11.82
CA ILE A 30 3.26 -9.59 11.68
C ILE A 30 2.23 -9.41 12.78
N THR A 31 2.40 -8.34 13.57
CA THR A 31 1.37 -7.84 14.48
C THR A 31 0.71 -6.61 13.86
N PHE A 32 -0.62 -6.64 13.72
CA PHE A 32 -1.40 -5.49 13.25
C PHE A 32 -1.85 -4.64 14.43
N ALA A 33 -1.74 -3.32 14.27
CA ALA A 33 -2.22 -2.33 15.24
C ALA A 33 -3.10 -1.30 14.52
N ALA A 34 -4.21 -0.90 15.12
CA ALA A 34 -5.16 0.06 14.56
C ALA A 34 -4.92 1.50 15.04
N ASN A 35 -3.99 1.70 15.98
CA ASN A 35 -3.61 3.00 16.52
C ASN A 35 -2.23 2.92 17.19
N GLY A 36 -1.66 4.08 17.51
CA GLY A 36 -0.34 4.16 18.10
C GLY A 36 -0.21 3.51 19.47
N GLN A 37 -1.30 3.44 20.27
CA GLN A 37 -1.25 2.79 21.59
C GLN A 37 -1.09 1.28 21.45
N GLU A 38 -1.88 0.64 20.57
CA GLU A 38 -1.74 -0.80 20.29
C GLU A 38 -0.35 -1.14 19.75
N ALA A 39 0.20 -0.28 18.87
CA ALA A 39 1.54 -0.47 18.35
C ALA A 39 2.62 -0.32 19.42
N LEU A 40 2.48 0.66 20.32
CA LEU A 40 3.39 0.87 21.44
C LEU A 40 3.39 -0.33 22.39
N ASP A 41 2.21 -0.86 22.71
CA ASP A 41 2.05 -2.04 23.56
C ASP A 41 2.69 -3.28 22.90
N ALA A 42 2.53 -3.45 21.60
CA ALA A 42 3.17 -4.53 20.84
C ALA A 42 4.71 -4.42 20.87
N VAL A 43 5.26 -3.20 20.70
CA VAL A 43 6.70 -2.94 20.80
C VAL A 43 7.22 -3.28 22.19
N GLN A 44 6.52 -2.87 23.26
CA GLN A 44 6.88 -3.17 24.63
C GLN A 44 6.83 -4.67 24.95
N ALA A 45 5.95 -5.41 24.29
CA ALA A 45 5.86 -6.86 24.37
C ALA A 45 6.95 -7.60 23.54
N GLY A 46 7.89 -6.86 22.91
CA GLY A 46 8.97 -7.44 22.10
C GLY A 46 8.54 -7.88 20.69
N LYS A 47 7.34 -7.51 20.24
CA LYS A 47 6.80 -7.87 18.92
C LYS A 47 7.15 -6.87 17.81
N GLY A 48 7.92 -5.83 18.10
CA GLY A 48 8.22 -4.75 17.18
C GLY A 48 9.71 -4.49 17.03
N GLN A 49 10.45 -5.40 16.40
CA GLN A 49 11.82 -5.11 15.99
C GLN A 49 11.83 -4.05 14.89
N MET A 50 10.81 -4.05 14.03
CA MET A 50 10.52 -3.02 13.05
C MET A 50 9.05 -2.61 13.12
N VAL A 51 8.76 -1.33 12.91
CA VAL A 51 7.39 -0.79 12.88
C VAL A 51 7.19 0.00 11.60
N PHE A 52 6.15 -0.35 10.85
CA PHE A 52 5.60 0.50 9.77
C PHE A 52 4.46 1.31 10.38
N LEU A 53 4.63 2.62 10.45
CA LEU A 53 3.79 3.52 11.24
C LEU A 53 3.09 4.56 10.37
N ASP A 54 1.77 4.56 10.34
CA ASP A 54 1.00 5.69 9.83
C ASP A 54 1.02 6.87 10.82
N LEU A 55 0.87 8.08 10.32
CA LEU A 55 0.87 9.29 11.14
C LEU A 55 -0.53 9.68 11.63
N ASN A 56 -1.56 9.47 10.80
CA ASN A 56 -2.89 9.99 11.04
C ASN A 56 -3.83 8.89 11.55
N MET A 57 -3.84 8.67 12.85
CA MET A 57 -4.64 7.63 13.48
C MET A 57 -5.42 8.17 14.70
N PRO A 58 -6.59 7.58 15.04
CA PRO A 58 -7.31 7.92 16.25
C PRO A 58 -6.60 7.39 17.51
N VAL A 59 -7.03 7.86 18.69
CA VAL A 59 -6.56 7.47 20.03
C VAL A 59 -5.12 7.94 20.32
N MET A 60 -4.15 7.47 19.58
CA MET A 60 -2.75 7.89 19.60
C MET A 60 -2.26 7.96 18.16
N ASP A 61 -1.86 9.15 17.73
CA ASP A 61 -1.29 9.37 16.41
C ASP A 61 0.17 8.91 16.32
N GLY A 62 0.71 8.87 15.09
CA GLY A 62 2.10 8.39 14.90
C GLY A 62 3.16 9.29 15.53
N TYR A 63 2.91 10.60 15.64
CA TYR A 63 3.84 11.51 16.33
C TYR A 63 3.88 11.25 17.82
N GLN A 64 2.70 11.09 18.44
CA GLN A 64 2.58 10.77 19.86
C GLN A 64 3.24 9.42 20.20
N MET A 65 3.08 8.42 19.31
CA MET A 65 3.76 7.14 19.45
C MET A 65 5.27 7.29 19.41
N LEU A 66 5.83 8.03 18.45
CA LEU A 66 7.27 8.29 18.35
C LEU A 66 7.80 9.02 19.59
N GLU A 67 7.08 10.01 20.10
CA GLU A 67 7.42 10.73 21.34
C GLU A 67 7.42 9.80 22.54
N ALA A 68 6.41 8.92 22.66
CA ALA A 68 6.32 7.93 23.72
C ALA A 68 7.46 6.89 23.66
N MET A 69 7.80 6.42 22.46
CA MET A 69 8.93 5.50 22.25
C MET A 69 10.26 6.14 22.66
N LYS A 70 10.49 7.40 22.25
CA LYS A 70 11.68 8.16 22.60
C LYS A 70 11.80 8.36 24.12
N SER A 71 10.72 8.74 24.79
CA SER A 71 10.69 8.98 26.23
C SER A 71 10.94 7.70 27.05
N LYS A 72 10.52 6.54 26.52
CA LYS A 72 10.70 5.21 27.14
C LYS A 72 12.02 4.55 26.75
N GLY A 73 12.85 5.16 25.89
CA GLY A 73 14.12 4.61 25.43
C GLY A 73 13.97 3.30 24.64
N LEU A 74 12.84 3.12 23.92
CA LEU A 74 12.59 1.92 23.13
C LEU A 74 13.41 1.97 21.83
N SER A 75 14.28 0.95 21.65
CA SER A 75 15.10 0.80 20.44
C SER A 75 14.38 -0.07 19.42
N THR A 76 13.67 0.55 18.50
CA THR A 76 12.94 -0.11 17.41
C THR A 76 13.18 0.66 16.12
N THR A 77 13.34 -0.05 15.02
CA THR A 77 13.42 0.59 13.70
C THR A 77 12.01 1.02 13.27
N VAL A 78 11.74 2.33 13.31
CA VAL A 78 10.45 2.86 12.87
C VAL A 78 10.57 3.45 11.47
N ILE A 79 9.73 2.94 10.57
CA ILE A 79 9.55 3.41 9.20
C ILE A 79 8.18 4.07 9.14
N VAL A 80 8.15 5.37 8.90
CA VAL A 80 6.88 6.11 8.75
C VAL A 80 6.32 5.87 7.35
N VAL A 81 5.03 5.59 7.28
CA VAL A 81 4.30 5.35 6.02
C VAL A 81 3.13 6.32 5.94
N SER A 82 3.25 7.41 5.18
CA SER A 82 2.24 8.48 5.19
C SER A 82 1.94 9.05 3.81
N GLY A 83 0.72 9.52 3.63
CA GLY A 83 0.32 10.34 2.47
C GLY A 83 0.76 11.80 2.58
N ASP A 84 1.05 12.29 3.79
CA ASP A 84 1.57 13.64 4.00
C ASP A 84 3.08 13.69 3.71
N ILE A 85 3.42 14.33 2.59
CA ILE A 85 4.80 14.47 2.09
C ILE A 85 5.43 15.83 2.41
N GLN A 86 4.80 16.63 3.27
CA GLN A 86 5.32 17.97 3.58
C GLN A 86 6.71 17.86 4.23
N PRO A 87 7.67 18.72 3.84
CA PRO A 87 9.03 18.68 4.37
C PRO A 87 9.09 18.83 5.90
N GLU A 88 8.16 19.60 6.46
CA GLU A 88 8.02 19.84 7.90
C GLU A 88 7.65 18.55 8.65
N SER A 89 6.64 17.82 8.15
CA SER A 89 6.19 16.54 8.70
C SER A 89 7.33 15.53 8.67
N ARG A 90 8.04 15.45 7.56
CA ARG A 90 9.20 14.56 7.40
C ARG A 90 10.33 14.91 8.37
N LYS A 91 10.71 16.18 8.50
CA LYS A 91 11.72 16.64 9.47
C LYS A 91 11.32 16.30 10.90
N ARG A 92 10.04 16.49 11.25
CA ARG A 92 9.51 16.22 12.58
C ARG A 92 9.66 14.73 12.93
N VAL A 93 9.23 13.81 12.06
CA VAL A 93 9.31 12.37 12.36
C VAL A 93 10.75 11.89 12.53
N PHE A 94 11.70 12.39 11.72
CA PHE A 94 13.12 12.07 11.89
C PHE A 94 13.69 12.60 13.22
N SER A 95 13.30 13.82 13.65
CA SER A 95 13.72 14.38 14.94
C SER A 95 13.17 13.59 16.13
N LEU A 96 12.06 12.89 15.95
CA LEU A 96 11.44 12.01 16.93
C LEU A 96 12.01 10.58 16.93
N GLY A 97 12.90 10.27 15.97
CA GLY A 97 13.62 9.00 15.94
C GLY A 97 13.19 8.01 14.87
N ALA A 98 12.27 8.39 13.98
CA ALA A 98 12.00 7.59 12.80
C ALA A 98 13.27 7.42 11.96
N LYS A 99 13.46 6.23 11.39
CA LYS A 99 14.65 5.89 10.61
C LYS A 99 14.44 6.14 9.12
N GLU A 100 13.22 5.90 8.63
CA GLU A 100 12.86 6.07 7.23
C GLU A 100 11.44 6.59 7.06
N PHE A 101 11.15 7.07 5.85
CA PHE A 101 9.85 7.59 5.47
C PHE A 101 9.46 7.07 4.09
N ILE A 102 8.32 6.38 4.00
CA ILE A 102 7.71 5.90 2.76
C ILE A 102 6.46 6.72 2.46
N LYS A 103 6.33 7.17 1.22
CA LYS A 103 5.12 7.83 0.74
C LYS A 103 4.07 6.80 0.38
N LYS A 104 2.81 7.00 0.80
CA LYS A 104 1.67 6.24 0.26
C LYS A 104 1.34 6.68 -1.18
N PRO A 105 1.00 5.76 -2.09
CA PRO A 105 0.90 4.32 -1.92
C PRO A 105 2.27 3.65 -1.78
N VAL A 106 2.35 2.60 -0.96
CA VAL A 106 3.60 1.87 -0.69
C VAL A 106 3.97 1.04 -1.90
N ASP A 107 5.21 1.21 -2.37
CA ASP A 107 5.82 0.38 -3.42
C ASP A 107 6.70 -0.71 -2.79
N ARG A 108 6.73 -1.89 -3.42
CA ARG A 108 7.60 -3.00 -2.99
C ARG A 108 9.08 -2.66 -3.11
N GLU A 109 9.45 -1.90 -4.13
CA GLU A 109 10.83 -1.47 -4.35
C GLU A 109 11.33 -0.58 -3.21
N ASP A 110 10.50 0.35 -2.73
CA ASP A 110 10.82 1.21 -1.59
C ASP A 110 11.04 0.38 -0.32
N VAL A 111 10.18 -0.61 -0.07
CA VAL A 111 10.31 -1.49 1.09
C VAL A 111 11.58 -2.33 0.99
N SER A 112 11.85 -2.97 -0.15
CA SER A 112 13.04 -3.78 -0.37
C SER A 112 14.31 -2.99 -0.17
N ARG A 113 14.40 -1.79 -0.75
CA ARG A 113 15.54 -0.88 -0.60
C ARG A 113 15.83 -0.54 0.86
N ILE A 114 14.78 -0.28 1.65
CA ILE A 114 14.93 0.02 3.08
C ILE A 114 15.41 -1.21 3.85
N LEU A 115 14.87 -2.39 3.56
CA LEU A 115 15.29 -3.63 4.21
C LEU A 115 16.76 -3.94 3.94
N ASP A 116 17.22 -3.74 2.71
CA ASP A 116 18.62 -3.90 2.33
C ASP A 116 19.52 -2.91 3.08
N GLN A 117 19.10 -1.66 3.22
CA GLN A 117 19.84 -0.63 3.95
C GLN A 117 20.05 -0.97 5.42
N TYR A 118 19.09 -1.65 6.04
CA TYR A 118 19.14 -2.04 7.45
C TYR A 118 19.62 -3.49 7.67
N ASN A 119 20.19 -4.12 6.63
CA ASN A 119 20.73 -5.50 6.67
C ASN A 119 19.72 -6.54 7.21
N TYR A 120 18.44 -6.35 6.91
CA TYR A 120 17.48 -7.43 7.10
C TYR A 120 17.73 -8.48 6.03
N ALA A 121 18.31 -9.62 6.45
CA ALA A 121 18.64 -10.71 5.53
C ALA A 121 17.37 -11.24 4.86
N LEU A 122 17.17 -10.83 3.61
CA LEU A 122 16.20 -11.46 2.72
C LEU A 122 16.80 -12.83 2.37
N VAL A 123 16.08 -13.91 2.63
CA VAL A 123 16.45 -15.23 2.08
C VAL A 123 16.39 -15.06 0.57
N GLU A 124 17.45 -15.47 -0.16
CA GLU A 124 17.44 -15.40 -1.62
C GLU A 124 16.15 -16.04 -2.13
N ALA A 125 15.23 -15.23 -2.64
CA ALA A 125 14.00 -15.74 -3.21
C ALA A 125 14.34 -16.35 -4.56
N GLU A 126 13.89 -17.58 -4.78
CA GLU A 126 13.74 -18.03 -6.15
C GLU A 126 12.92 -16.98 -6.93
N PRO A 127 13.35 -16.59 -8.15
CA PRO A 127 12.63 -15.61 -8.93
C PRO A 127 11.18 -16.05 -9.06
N ARG A 128 10.25 -15.26 -8.51
CA ARG A 128 8.83 -15.51 -8.72
C ARG A 128 8.61 -15.57 -10.22
N GLN A 129 8.11 -16.70 -10.71
CA GLN A 129 7.57 -16.74 -12.05
C GLN A 129 6.53 -15.62 -12.14
N GLU A 130 6.81 -14.63 -12.97
CA GLU A 130 5.82 -13.63 -13.32
C GLU A 130 4.59 -14.38 -13.81
N TYR A 131 3.49 -14.25 -13.07
CA TYR A 131 2.23 -14.85 -13.49
C TYR A 131 1.74 -14.10 -14.73
N THR A 132 2.03 -14.64 -15.88
CA THR A 132 1.38 -14.25 -17.13
C THR A 132 0.06 -15.01 -17.21
N PRO A 133 -1.10 -14.35 -17.05
CA PRO A 133 -2.38 -15.02 -17.17
C PRO A 133 -2.46 -15.68 -18.56
N SER A 134 -2.96 -16.91 -18.59
CA SER A 134 -3.20 -17.57 -19.86
C SER A 134 -4.21 -16.80 -20.70
N ALA A 135 -4.17 -16.95 -22.03
CA ALA A 135 -5.15 -16.32 -22.93
C ALA A 135 -6.59 -16.60 -22.48
N ALA A 136 -6.88 -17.80 -21.98
CA ALA A 136 -8.19 -18.17 -21.46
C ALA A 136 -8.64 -17.34 -20.23
N VAL A 137 -7.71 -16.91 -19.38
CA VAL A 137 -8.03 -16.02 -18.25
C VAL A 137 -8.33 -14.62 -18.74
N LEU A 138 -7.57 -14.09 -19.69
CA LEU A 138 -7.81 -12.77 -20.28
C LEU A 138 -9.14 -12.76 -21.05
N ASP A 139 -9.46 -13.80 -21.81
CA ASP A 139 -10.75 -13.96 -22.50
C ASP A 139 -11.91 -13.98 -21.49
N GLY A 140 -11.77 -14.71 -20.39
CA GLY A 140 -12.76 -14.71 -19.32
C GLY A 140 -12.97 -13.33 -18.69
N CYS A 141 -11.90 -12.59 -18.42
CA CYS A 141 -11.98 -11.21 -17.93
C CYS A 141 -12.65 -10.28 -18.95
N GLN A 142 -12.35 -10.43 -20.24
CA GLN A 142 -12.97 -9.67 -21.33
C GLN A 142 -14.48 -9.93 -21.40
N GLU A 143 -14.91 -11.18 -21.26
CA GLU A 143 -16.32 -11.56 -21.28
C GLU A 143 -17.08 -10.96 -20.09
N VAL A 144 -16.51 -11.05 -18.88
CA VAL A 144 -17.10 -10.44 -17.68
C VAL A 144 -17.20 -8.91 -17.82
N ALA A 145 -16.17 -8.25 -18.36
CA ALA A 145 -16.18 -6.82 -18.61
C ALA A 145 -17.26 -6.42 -19.61
N ASN A 146 -17.43 -7.19 -20.69
CA ASN A 146 -18.48 -6.96 -21.69
C ASN A 146 -19.89 -7.09 -21.09
N ILE A 147 -20.12 -8.11 -20.26
CA ILE A 147 -21.41 -8.32 -19.58
C ILE A 147 -21.69 -7.18 -18.59
N ALA A 148 -20.71 -6.78 -17.80
CA ALA A 148 -20.84 -5.70 -16.83
C ALA A 148 -21.14 -4.37 -17.52
N MET A 149 -20.43 -4.06 -18.62
CA MET A 149 -20.64 -2.85 -19.41
C MET A 149 -22.05 -2.85 -20.05
N GLY A 150 -22.47 -3.96 -20.64
CA GLY A 150 -23.81 -4.08 -21.22
C GLY A 150 -24.93 -3.83 -20.22
N ARG A 151 -24.79 -4.34 -18.98
CA ARG A 151 -25.74 -4.06 -17.88
C ARG A 151 -25.73 -2.60 -17.45
N ALA A 152 -24.57 -1.97 -17.38
CA ALA A 152 -24.44 -0.56 -17.03
C ALA A 152 -25.11 0.32 -18.09
N VAL A 153 -24.87 0.04 -19.38
CA VAL A 153 -25.50 0.76 -20.50
C VAL A 153 -27.02 0.66 -20.46
N ASP A 154 -27.57 -0.54 -20.24
CA ASP A 154 -29.03 -0.73 -20.13
C ASP A 154 -29.64 0.08 -18.98
N LEU A 155 -28.98 0.07 -17.82
CA LEU A 155 -29.42 0.86 -16.66
C LEU A 155 -29.39 2.37 -16.93
N ILE A 156 -28.31 2.87 -17.53
CA ILE A 156 -28.15 4.30 -17.86
C ILE A 156 -29.17 4.71 -18.92
N ALA A 157 -29.37 3.88 -19.96
CA ALA A 157 -30.33 4.16 -21.01
C ALA A 157 -31.76 4.25 -20.47
N ARG A 158 -32.14 3.37 -19.54
CA ARG A 158 -33.45 3.43 -18.85
C ARG A 158 -33.59 4.66 -17.97
N LEU A 159 -32.56 5.02 -17.20
CA LEU A 159 -32.60 6.21 -16.33
C LEU A 159 -32.72 7.51 -17.11
N LEU A 160 -32.00 7.61 -18.23
CA LEU A 160 -31.98 8.81 -19.06
C LEU A 160 -33.08 8.81 -20.15
N ASN A 161 -33.83 7.69 -20.31
CA ASN A 161 -34.81 7.49 -21.35
C ASN A 161 -34.25 7.86 -22.76
N THR A 162 -32.99 7.45 -23.01
CA THR A 162 -32.29 7.74 -24.27
C THR A 162 -31.40 6.58 -24.67
N PHE A 163 -31.00 6.56 -25.94
CA PHE A 163 -30.07 5.54 -26.43
C PHE A 163 -28.63 5.92 -26.02
N VAL A 164 -27.93 4.99 -25.33
CA VAL A 164 -26.56 5.17 -24.88
C VAL A 164 -25.63 4.25 -25.63
N ILE A 165 -24.59 4.78 -26.26
CA ILE A 165 -23.55 4.01 -26.92
C ILE A 165 -22.28 4.10 -26.02
N MET A 166 -21.76 2.96 -25.63
CA MET A 166 -20.48 2.87 -24.94
C MET A 166 -19.49 2.03 -25.74
N PRO A 167 -18.21 2.35 -25.73
CA PRO A 167 -17.20 1.55 -26.40
C PRO A 167 -17.12 0.15 -25.78
N ILE A 168 -16.73 -0.83 -26.58
CA ILE A 168 -16.46 -2.18 -26.09
C ILE A 168 -15.25 -2.11 -25.17
N PRO A 169 -15.35 -2.60 -23.92
CA PRO A 169 -14.20 -2.62 -23.02
C PRO A 169 -13.11 -3.52 -23.58
N ASN A 170 -11.86 -3.11 -23.40
CA ASN A 170 -10.71 -3.90 -23.80
C ASN A 170 -9.89 -4.22 -22.54
N VAL A 171 -9.67 -5.51 -22.29
CA VAL A 171 -8.91 -5.99 -21.12
C VAL A 171 -7.52 -6.38 -21.58
N ASN A 172 -6.52 -5.64 -21.13
CA ASN A 172 -5.13 -5.89 -21.43
C ASN A 172 -4.31 -5.91 -20.13
N MET A 173 -3.25 -6.73 -20.13
CA MET A 173 -2.19 -6.62 -19.14
C MET A 173 -1.27 -5.47 -19.55
N MET A 174 -0.93 -4.63 -18.59
CA MET A 174 0.09 -3.59 -18.78
C MET A 174 0.91 -3.43 -17.51
N GLU A 175 2.13 -3.00 -17.67
CA GLU A 175 2.98 -2.66 -16.55
C GLU A 175 2.51 -1.37 -15.86
N MET A 176 2.80 -1.25 -14.56
CA MET A 176 2.40 -0.08 -13.78
C MET A 176 2.98 1.23 -14.35
N GLY A 177 4.15 1.16 -14.99
CA GLY A 177 4.77 2.29 -15.69
C GLY A 177 3.97 2.74 -16.92
N GLU A 178 3.50 1.78 -17.70
CA GLU A 178 2.66 2.02 -18.88
C GLU A 178 1.30 2.60 -18.49
N LEU A 179 0.69 2.07 -17.42
CA LEU A 179 -0.56 2.59 -16.87
C LEU A 179 -0.42 4.05 -16.45
N ARG A 180 0.68 4.40 -15.76
CA ARG A 180 0.95 5.80 -15.37
C ARG A 180 1.12 6.72 -16.57
N MET A 181 1.83 6.28 -17.61
CA MET A 181 1.98 7.06 -18.84
C MET A 181 0.64 7.27 -19.53
N MET A 182 -0.16 6.22 -19.63
CA MET A 182 -1.49 6.27 -20.25
C MET A 182 -2.45 7.18 -19.47
N LEU A 183 -2.49 7.08 -18.15
CA LEU A 183 -3.30 7.95 -17.30
C LEU A 183 -2.86 9.42 -17.38
N ASN A 184 -1.56 9.70 -17.43
CA ASN A 184 -1.05 11.06 -17.61
C ASN A 184 -1.40 11.64 -18.99
N GLN A 185 -1.46 10.80 -20.02
CA GLN A 185 -1.84 11.21 -21.37
C GLN A 185 -3.35 11.53 -21.48
N ILE A 186 -4.18 10.79 -20.73
CA ILE A 186 -5.65 11.02 -20.68
C ILE A 186 -5.98 12.21 -19.75
N ALA A 187 -5.23 12.42 -18.68
CA ALA A 187 -5.43 13.47 -17.69
C ALA A 187 -4.97 14.88 -18.13
N GLY A 188 -4.60 15.04 -19.41
CA GLY A 188 -4.01 16.28 -19.92
C GLY A 188 -4.84 17.56 -19.78
N GLU A 189 -6.16 17.51 -19.61
CA GLU A 189 -7.03 18.69 -19.36
C GLU A 189 -8.26 18.44 -18.47
N ASP A 190 -8.63 17.19 -18.16
CA ASP A 190 -9.79 16.87 -17.32
C ASP A 190 -9.43 15.91 -16.20
N GLN A 191 -10.06 16.08 -15.03
CA GLN A 191 -9.89 15.15 -13.90
C GLN A 191 -10.45 13.77 -14.26
N VAL A 192 -9.58 12.81 -14.48
CA VAL A 192 -9.95 11.41 -14.69
C VAL A 192 -9.86 10.67 -13.37
N SER A 193 -10.97 10.09 -12.92
CA SER A 193 -11.00 9.17 -11.78
C SER A 193 -10.79 7.75 -12.28
N ALA A 194 -9.69 7.13 -11.88
CA ALA A 194 -9.41 5.72 -12.13
C ALA A 194 -9.61 4.89 -10.84
N VAL A 195 -10.31 3.77 -10.96
CA VAL A 195 -10.44 2.79 -9.87
C VAL A 195 -9.51 1.63 -10.21
N CYS A 196 -8.45 1.48 -9.40
CA CYS A 196 -7.58 0.31 -9.43
C CYS A 196 -8.01 -0.66 -8.32
N GLN A 197 -8.26 -1.91 -8.67
CA GLN A 197 -8.47 -3.01 -7.72
C GLN A 197 -7.26 -3.94 -7.72
#